data_66677c157fc52a76404ee5004cd6881b
#
_entry.id   66677c157fc52a76404ee5004cd6881b
#
_cell.length_a   1.000
_cell.length_b   1.000
_cell.length_c   1.000
_cell.angle_alpha   90.00
_cell.angle_beta   90.00
_cell.angle_gamma   90.00
#
_symmetry.space_group_name_H-M   'P 1'
#
loop_
_entity.id
_entity.type
_entity.pdbx_description
1 polymer ?
#
loop_
_entity_poly.entity_id
_entity_poly.type
_entity_poly.pdbx_seq_one_letter_code
_entity_poly.pdbx_strand_id
1 'polypeptide(L)'
;MFNKRIISIFVILLMVCSSVQVLAGGRKLGTAGAPELLIPMGAKSVGMAGANIANIACTEAIYYNPAGLSLLENSEATFTYMTYFADMNVSYLTAGFSIGELGKLGISLQSLDIGEIEVTTIDVPEGTGEEIKPTYLTVGLTYAKSLTNRISFGLNTKLISEKIGNMSASAVAWDFGIQYRSDANIDFGIALKNIGSKIKFDGTGIEYDSEITYANPNATTRKTKLDMAEHELPTSLQIGLAYRYNFSEMHKANIVSQFVNSSYSFDQWVSGIEYSWGDKIFLRGGYNLPFFPDAYSSDDKDDYQYGLHLGAGVKLPLGSNRLSIDYAYREMELFEGNNYFTLGFEF
;
A
#
# COMPACT_ATOMS: atom_id res chain seq x y z
N MET A 1 -28.29 -15.55 -20.17
CA MET A 1 -28.43 -16.87 -19.48
C MET A 1 -27.14 -17.14 -18.76
N PHE A 2 -27.08 -16.92 -17.46
CA PHE A 2 -25.86 -17.14 -16.66
C PHE A 2 -25.38 -18.58 -16.81
N ASN A 3 -24.12 -18.75 -17.20
CA ASN A 3 -23.55 -20.09 -17.38
C ASN A 3 -23.40 -20.73 -15.99
N LYS A 4 -24.32 -21.63 -15.64
CA LYS A 4 -24.33 -22.35 -14.33
C LYS A 4 -22.97 -22.95 -13.96
N ARG A 5 -22.15 -23.31 -14.96
CA ARG A 5 -20.79 -23.82 -14.76
C ARG A 5 -19.83 -22.78 -14.18
N ILE A 6 -19.96 -21.50 -14.58
CA ILE A 6 -19.12 -20.39 -14.04
C ILE A 6 -19.49 -20.11 -12.59
N ILE A 7 -20.79 -20.09 -12.27
CA ILE A 7 -21.26 -19.93 -10.88
C ILE A 7 -20.78 -21.09 -10.01
N SER A 8 -20.85 -22.33 -10.53
CA SER A 8 -20.37 -23.52 -9.79
C SER A 8 -18.86 -23.46 -9.55
N ILE A 9 -18.07 -23.03 -10.54
CA ILE A 9 -16.61 -22.86 -10.38
C ILE A 9 -16.30 -21.81 -9.34
N PHE A 10 -17.03 -20.67 -9.35
CA PHE A 10 -16.85 -19.59 -8.37
C PHE A 10 -17.21 -20.05 -6.95
N VAL A 11 -18.31 -20.78 -6.79
CA VAL A 11 -18.74 -21.38 -5.49
C VAL A 11 -17.76 -22.43 -5.01
N ILE A 12 -17.24 -23.29 -5.91
CA ILE A 12 -16.24 -24.32 -5.56
C ILE A 12 -14.92 -23.65 -5.17
N LEU A 13 -14.49 -22.59 -5.88
CA LEU A 13 -13.29 -21.83 -5.53
C LEU A 13 -13.43 -21.18 -4.15
N LEU A 14 -14.60 -20.58 -3.87
CA LEU A 14 -14.94 -20.01 -2.55
C LEU A 14 -14.93 -21.08 -1.45
N MET A 15 -15.44 -22.29 -1.71
CA MET A 15 -15.44 -23.39 -0.76
C MET A 15 -14.02 -23.98 -0.55
N VAL A 16 -13.19 -24.05 -1.58
CA VAL A 16 -11.80 -24.53 -1.46
C VAL A 16 -10.97 -23.52 -0.67
N CYS A 17 -11.17 -22.23 -0.86
CA CYS A 17 -10.50 -21.19 -0.07
C CYS A 17 -10.93 -21.18 1.41
N SER A 18 -12.19 -21.55 1.72
CA SER A 18 -12.67 -21.62 3.12
C SER A 18 -12.15 -22.83 3.90
N SER A 19 -11.58 -23.83 3.22
CA SER A 19 -11.05 -25.05 3.86
C SER A 19 -9.53 -24.99 4.11
N VAL A 20 -8.83 -23.97 3.65
CA VAL A 20 -7.41 -23.77 3.96
C VAL A 20 -7.32 -23.09 5.33
N GLN A 21 -7.11 -23.88 6.37
CA GLN A 21 -6.64 -23.35 7.65
C GLN A 21 -5.21 -22.88 7.43
N VAL A 22 -5.08 -21.61 7.00
CA VAL A 22 -3.77 -20.95 6.92
C VAL A 22 -3.31 -20.79 8.36
N LEU A 23 -2.17 -21.39 8.68
CA LEU A 23 -1.45 -21.13 9.93
C LEU A 23 -0.96 -19.67 9.84
N ALA A 24 -1.83 -18.75 10.21
CA ALA A 24 -1.63 -17.33 10.09
C ALA A 24 -0.44 -16.87 10.93
N GLY A 25 0.43 -16.09 10.29
CA GLY A 25 1.69 -15.65 10.88
C GLY A 25 1.61 -14.54 11.93
N GLY A 26 0.51 -14.33 12.65
CA GLY A 26 0.30 -13.23 13.61
C GLY A 26 1.37 -13.00 14.71
N ARG A 27 2.51 -13.70 14.63
CA ARG A 27 3.57 -13.66 15.66
C ARG A 27 4.40 -12.37 15.69
N LYS A 28 4.29 -11.50 14.68
CA LYS A 28 5.11 -10.28 14.55
C LYS A 28 4.27 -9.00 14.44
N LEU A 29 3.02 -9.03 14.89
CA LEU A 29 2.14 -7.86 14.85
C LEU A 29 2.80 -6.63 15.51
N GLY A 30 2.74 -5.49 14.84
CA GLY A 30 3.24 -4.22 15.35
C GLY A 30 4.78 -4.09 15.46
N THR A 31 5.56 -5.09 14.99
CA THR A 31 7.04 -5.07 15.11
C THR A 31 7.77 -4.78 13.80
N ALA A 32 7.04 -4.45 12.72
CA ALA A 32 7.65 -4.07 11.45
C ALA A 32 8.32 -2.71 11.53
N GLY A 33 9.45 -2.57 10.84
CA GLY A 33 9.99 -1.27 10.46
C GLY A 33 9.27 -0.73 9.23
N ALA A 34 9.33 0.56 8.99
CA ALA A 34 8.69 1.24 7.87
C ALA A 34 7.18 0.93 7.71
N PRO A 35 6.36 1.14 8.77
CA PRO A 35 4.93 0.84 8.75
C PRO A 35 4.16 1.67 7.71
N GLU A 36 4.68 2.81 7.26
CA GLU A 36 4.11 3.65 6.21
C GLU A 36 3.98 2.92 4.86
N LEU A 37 4.74 1.84 4.65
CA LEU A 37 4.61 1.00 3.46
C LEU A 37 3.29 0.22 3.40
N LEU A 38 2.59 0.09 4.53
CA LEU A 38 1.28 -0.56 4.64
C LEU A 38 0.11 0.38 4.35
N ILE A 39 0.36 1.70 4.28
CA ILE A 39 -0.68 2.69 4.00
C ILE A 39 -1.09 2.55 2.52
N PRO A 40 -2.35 2.16 2.21
CA PRO A 40 -2.79 1.98 0.83
C PRO A 40 -2.87 3.32 0.11
N MET A 41 -2.51 3.34 -1.17
CA MET A 41 -2.43 4.53 -2.01
C MET A 41 -3.37 4.47 -3.21
N GLY A 42 -3.83 5.66 -3.66
CA GLY A 42 -4.68 5.79 -4.83
C GLY A 42 -6.17 5.55 -4.54
N ALA A 43 -7.00 6.58 -4.79
CA ALA A 43 -8.42 6.54 -4.48
C ALA A 43 -9.19 5.49 -5.31
N LYS A 44 -8.76 5.23 -6.54
CA LYS A 44 -9.37 4.20 -7.40
C LYS A 44 -9.27 2.81 -6.76
N SER A 45 -8.08 2.42 -6.33
CA SER A 45 -7.83 1.11 -5.74
C SER A 45 -8.39 1.02 -4.32
N VAL A 46 -8.23 2.08 -3.51
CA VAL A 46 -8.76 2.14 -2.15
C VAL A 46 -10.28 2.00 -2.13
N GLY A 47 -10.99 2.60 -3.08
CA GLY A 47 -12.45 2.45 -3.21
C GLY A 47 -12.92 1.00 -3.41
N MET A 48 -12.03 0.12 -3.89
CA MET A 48 -12.25 -1.33 -4.01
C MET A 48 -11.50 -2.12 -2.90
N ALA A 49 -11.19 -1.48 -1.78
CA ALA A 49 -10.41 -2.03 -0.67
C ALA A 49 -9.01 -2.55 -1.09
N GLY A 50 -8.46 -2.10 -2.22
CA GLY A 50 -7.18 -2.55 -2.76
C GLY A 50 -7.20 -3.93 -3.42
N ALA A 51 -8.38 -4.53 -3.65
CA ALA A 51 -8.53 -5.91 -4.14
C ALA A 51 -8.23 -6.09 -5.64
N ASN A 52 -7.67 -5.11 -6.33
CA ASN A 52 -7.56 -5.07 -7.79
C ASN A 52 -6.19 -5.52 -8.36
N ILE A 53 -5.37 -6.23 -7.59
CA ILE A 53 -4.02 -6.66 -8.03
C ILE A 53 -4.04 -7.53 -9.29
N ALA A 54 -5.16 -8.18 -9.60
CA ALA A 54 -5.28 -9.09 -10.74
C ALA A 54 -5.43 -8.35 -12.08
N ASN A 55 -5.99 -7.13 -12.08
CA ASN A 55 -6.34 -6.42 -13.31
C ASN A 55 -6.10 -4.91 -13.29
N ILE A 56 -5.37 -4.41 -12.28
CA ILE A 56 -4.97 -3.01 -12.24
C ILE A 56 -4.13 -2.66 -13.48
N ALA A 57 -4.43 -1.52 -14.13
CA ALA A 57 -3.81 -1.10 -15.38
C ALA A 57 -3.65 0.44 -15.41
N CYS A 58 -3.07 1.02 -14.38
CA CYS A 58 -2.79 2.45 -14.23
C CYS A 58 -1.54 2.62 -13.36
N THR A 59 -1.12 3.86 -13.10
CA THR A 59 0.08 4.14 -12.28
C THR A 59 -0.07 3.72 -10.82
N GLU A 60 -1.28 3.58 -10.26
CA GLU A 60 -1.48 2.98 -8.94
C GLU A 60 -0.95 1.52 -8.86
N ALA A 61 -0.76 0.85 -10.02
CA ALA A 61 -0.14 -0.47 -10.09
C ALA A 61 1.26 -0.51 -9.45
N ILE A 62 2.00 0.59 -9.47
CA ILE A 62 3.31 0.71 -8.80
C ILE A 62 3.22 0.31 -7.33
N TYR A 63 2.12 0.66 -6.65
CA TYR A 63 1.89 0.30 -5.25
C TYR A 63 1.32 -1.12 -5.09
N TYR A 64 0.32 -1.52 -5.92
CA TYR A 64 -0.45 -2.75 -5.70
C TYR A 64 0.15 -3.98 -6.37
N ASN A 65 0.41 -3.90 -7.67
CA ASN A 65 1.01 -4.97 -8.47
C ASN A 65 1.78 -4.34 -9.64
N PRO A 66 3.11 -4.26 -9.57
CA PRO A 66 3.90 -3.54 -10.57
C PRO A 66 3.74 -4.09 -11.99
N ALA A 67 3.29 -5.34 -12.17
CA ALA A 67 3.00 -5.91 -13.49
C ALA A 67 1.93 -5.11 -14.26
N GLY A 68 0.97 -4.51 -13.52
CA GLY A 68 -0.11 -3.73 -14.10
C GLY A 68 0.34 -2.47 -14.84
N LEU A 69 1.51 -1.95 -14.50
CA LEU A 69 2.10 -0.81 -15.21
C LEU A 69 2.38 -1.14 -16.69
N SER A 70 2.67 -2.40 -17.02
CA SER A 70 2.90 -2.83 -18.41
C SER A 70 1.68 -2.64 -19.31
N LEU A 71 0.50 -2.49 -18.72
CA LEU A 71 -0.79 -2.38 -19.39
C LEU A 71 -1.24 -0.93 -19.61
N LEU A 72 -0.42 0.04 -19.22
CA LEU A 72 -0.66 1.44 -19.55
C LEU A 72 -0.74 1.64 -21.07
N GLU A 73 -1.82 2.22 -21.54
CA GLU A 73 -1.97 2.58 -22.94
C GLU A 73 -1.20 3.86 -23.29
N ASN A 74 -1.33 4.87 -22.45
CA ASN A 74 -0.68 6.18 -22.55
C ASN A 74 0.23 6.42 -21.34
N SER A 75 1.07 7.43 -21.42
CA SER A 75 1.76 7.92 -20.24
C SER A 75 0.74 8.51 -19.26
N GLU A 76 0.94 8.27 -17.99
CA GLU A 76 0.03 8.71 -16.93
C GLU A 76 0.84 9.24 -15.75
N ALA A 77 0.34 10.33 -15.16
CA ALA A 77 0.82 10.83 -13.89
C ALA A 77 -0.36 10.98 -12.93
N THR A 78 -0.20 10.56 -11.67
CA THR A 78 -1.25 10.71 -10.65
C THR A 78 -0.67 11.32 -9.39
N PHE A 79 -1.50 12.14 -8.73
CA PHE A 79 -1.23 12.68 -7.41
C PHE A 79 -2.38 12.29 -6.49
N THR A 80 -2.06 11.61 -5.39
CA THR A 80 -3.01 11.26 -4.33
C THR A 80 -2.65 12.01 -3.06
N TYR A 81 -3.65 12.62 -2.45
CA TYR A 81 -3.59 13.19 -1.11
C TYR A 81 -4.58 12.44 -0.22
N MET A 82 -4.14 12.10 0.98
CA MET A 82 -4.93 11.40 1.97
C MET A 82 -4.80 12.07 3.34
N THR A 83 -5.93 12.30 3.99
CA THR A 83 -5.97 12.59 5.43
C THR A 83 -5.95 11.27 6.20
N TYR A 84 -4.97 11.11 7.08
CA TYR A 84 -4.81 9.94 7.93
C TYR A 84 -5.38 10.26 9.33
N PHE A 85 -5.18 9.43 10.33
CA PHE A 85 -5.60 9.73 11.69
C PHE A 85 -4.63 10.74 12.35
N ALA A 86 -5.08 11.41 13.43
CA ALA A 86 -4.29 12.35 14.23
C ALA A 86 -3.64 13.48 13.39
N ASP A 87 -4.38 14.07 12.46
CA ASP A 87 -3.96 15.17 11.57
C ASP A 87 -2.74 14.85 10.68
N MET A 88 -2.31 13.60 10.63
CA MET A 88 -1.29 13.16 9.68
C MET A 88 -1.81 13.18 8.25
N ASN A 89 -0.91 13.44 7.31
CA ASN A 89 -1.25 13.49 5.90
C ASN A 89 -0.27 12.66 5.07
N VAL A 90 -0.79 12.00 4.04
CA VAL A 90 0.04 11.25 3.09
C VAL A 90 -0.14 11.81 1.70
N SER A 91 0.97 12.07 1.04
CA SER A 91 1.03 12.46 -0.36
C SER A 91 1.70 11.37 -1.17
N TYR A 92 1.12 11.01 -2.31
CA TYR A 92 1.67 10.01 -3.22
C TYR A 92 1.62 10.50 -4.65
N LEU A 93 2.78 10.62 -5.26
CA LEU A 93 2.95 11.00 -6.67
C LEU A 93 3.45 9.79 -7.44
N THR A 94 2.83 9.50 -8.58
CA THR A 94 3.31 8.48 -9.51
C THR A 94 3.33 9.00 -10.94
N ALA A 95 4.25 8.46 -11.73
CA ALA A 95 4.25 8.66 -13.18
C ALA A 95 4.70 7.37 -13.87
N GLY A 96 4.05 7.06 -14.99
CA GLY A 96 4.32 5.89 -15.82
C GLY A 96 4.52 6.27 -17.28
N PHE A 97 5.54 5.71 -17.91
CA PHE A 97 5.96 6.05 -19.27
C PHE A 97 6.21 4.80 -20.11
N SER A 98 5.85 4.87 -21.37
CA SER A 98 6.21 3.83 -22.34
C SER A 98 7.62 4.05 -22.88
N ILE A 99 8.44 2.99 -22.87
CA ILE A 99 9.76 2.97 -23.50
C ILE A 99 9.78 2.07 -24.76
N GLY A 100 8.65 2.06 -25.45
CA GLY A 100 8.46 1.28 -26.66
C GLY A 100 8.42 -0.23 -26.38
N GLU A 101 9.08 -1.02 -27.21
CA GLU A 101 9.13 -2.48 -27.08
C GLU A 101 9.90 -2.98 -25.83
N LEU A 102 10.68 -2.12 -25.21
CA LEU A 102 11.41 -2.46 -23.98
C LEU A 102 10.47 -2.61 -22.78
N GLY A 103 9.27 -1.99 -22.81
CA GLY A 103 8.28 -2.09 -21.74
C GLY A 103 7.85 -0.71 -21.22
N LYS A 104 7.58 -0.64 -19.91
CA LYS A 104 7.13 0.57 -19.21
C LYS A 104 8.04 0.85 -18.03
N LEU A 105 8.31 2.13 -17.80
CA LEU A 105 8.96 2.63 -16.58
C LEU A 105 7.96 3.40 -15.74
N GLY A 106 8.11 3.31 -14.43
CA GLY A 106 7.34 4.08 -13.46
C GLY A 106 8.23 4.63 -12.37
N ILE A 107 7.83 5.78 -11.88
CA ILE A 107 8.43 6.40 -10.69
C ILE A 107 7.32 6.67 -9.67
N SER A 108 7.66 6.60 -8.40
CA SER A 108 6.75 6.97 -7.31
C SER A 108 7.48 7.72 -6.20
N LEU A 109 6.75 8.60 -5.54
CA LEU A 109 7.20 9.34 -4.37
C LEU A 109 6.06 9.33 -3.35
N GLN A 110 6.29 8.72 -2.18
CA GLN A 110 5.38 8.72 -1.05
C GLN A 110 5.99 9.51 0.09
N SER A 111 5.22 10.43 0.67
CA SER A 111 5.62 11.20 1.85
C SER A 111 4.51 11.11 2.89
N LEU A 112 4.88 10.74 4.12
CA LEU A 112 4.02 10.83 5.29
C LEU A 112 4.47 12.02 6.13
N ASP A 113 3.56 12.96 6.35
CA ASP A 113 3.72 14.12 7.23
C ASP A 113 2.98 13.83 8.55
N ILE A 114 3.73 13.73 9.64
CA ILE A 114 3.20 13.43 10.98
C ILE A 114 2.87 14.73 11.74
N GLY A 115 3.29 15.87 11.21
CA GLY A 115 3.20 17.16 11.90
C GLY A 115 4.45 17.46 12.72
N GLU A 116 4.35 18.50 13.54
CA GLU A 116 5.41 18.98 14.41
C GLU A 116 5.22 18.44 15.83
N ILE A 117 6.28 17.96 16.43
CA ILE A 117 6.31 17.39 17.79
C ILE A 117 7.15 18.30 18.65
N GLU A 118 6.55 18.90 19.68
CA GLU A 118 7.25 19.76 20.61
C GLU A 118 8.25 18.98 21.48
N VAL A 119 9.46 19.48 21.60
CA VAL A 119 10.50 18.89 22.43
C VAL A 119 10.25 19.22 23.90
N THR A 120 10.09 18.21 24.73
CA THR A 120 9.97 18.36 26.19
C THR A 120 11.19 17.78 26.89
N THR A 121 11.54 18.33 28.05
CA THR A 121 12.60 17.82 28.92
C THR A 121 12.08 17.62 30.33
N ILE A 122 12.85 16.94 31.19
CA ILE A 122 12.47 16.74 32.60
C ILE A 122 12.35 18.10 33.31
N ASP A 123 13.16 19.09 32.92
CA ASP A 123 13.17 20.41 33.53
C ASP A 123 12.12 21.35 32.93
N VAL A 124 11.67 21.09 31.68
CA VAL A 124 10.68 21.89 30.97
C VAL A 124 9.63 20.95 30.34
N PRO A 125 8.73 20.37 31.14
CA PRO A 125 7.72 19.41 30.65
C PRO A 125 6.64 20.06 29.81
N GLU A 126 6.44 21.37 29.88
CA GLU A 126 5.46 22.14 29.10
C GLU A 126 5.95 22.44 27.68
N GLY A 127 7.19 22.07 27.34
CA GLY A 127 7.80 22.30 26.04
C GLY A 127 8.95 23.28 26.07
N THR A 128 10.02 22.96 25.33
CA THR A 128 11.24 23.81 25.24
C THR A 128 11.08 24.94 24.22
N GLY A 129 10.02 24.92 23.39
CA GLY A 129 9.84 25.78 22.22
C GLY A 129 10.62 25.31 21.00
N GLU A 130 11.32 24.17 21.07
CA GLU A 130 11.89 23.48 19.93
C GLU A 130 10.88 22.47 19.41
N GLU A 131 10.82 22.32 18.08
CA GLU A 131 9.93 21.37 17.39
C GLU A 131 10.75 20.40 16.54
N ILE A 132 10.32 19.16 16.53
CA ILE A 132 10.87 18.10 15.67
C ILE A 132 9.80 17.79 14.62
N LYS A 133 10.15 17.82 13.34
CA LYS A 133 9.30 17.37 12.24
C LYS A 133 9.80 16.03 11.70
N PRO A 134 9.19 14.90 12.07
CA PRO A 134 9.51 13.62 11.49
C PRO A 134 9.21 13.61 9.99
N THR A 135 10.09 13.00 9.20
CA THR A 135 9.94 12.91 7.75
C THR A 135 10.09 11.44 7.32
N TYR A 136 9.07 10.92 6.67
CA TYR A 136 9.04 9.58 6.09
C TYR A 136 8.89 9.72 4.59
N LEU A 137 9.87 9.21 3.85
CA LEU A 137 9.94 9.33 2.41
C LEU A 137 10.25 7.99 1.77
N THR A 138 9.43 7.57 0.81
CA THR A 138 9.70 6.39 -0.02
C THR A 138 9.73 6.79 -1.48
N VAL A 139 10.84 6.47 -2.16
CA VAL A 139 11.01 6.68 -3.60
C VAL A 139 11.02 5.32 -4.28
N GLY A 140 10.18 5.14 -5.31
CA GLY A 140 10.08 3.90 -6.08
C GLY A 140 10.49 4.08 -7.53
N LEU A 141 11.20 3.08 -8.07
CA LEU A 141 11.49 2.91 -9.49
C LEU A 141 10.93 1.57 -9.95
N THR A 142 10.02 1.61 -10.91
CA THR A 142 9.30 0.44 -11.41
C THR A 142 9.67 0.15 -12.85
N TYR A 143 9.90 -1.11 -13.15
CA TYR A 143 9.96 -1.62 -14.51
C TYR A 143 8.88 -2.69 -14.72
N ALA A 144 8.15 -2.60 -15.84
CA ALA A 144 7.12 -3.58 -16.18
C ALA A 144 7.13 -3.90 -17.68
N LYS A 145 6.84 -5.15 -17.99
CA LYS A 145 6.77 -5.64 -19.38
C LYS A 145 5.70 -6.72 -19.53
N SER A 146 4.93 -6.64 -20.61
CA SER A 146 4.11 -7.75 -21.08
C SER A 146 5.00 -8.76 -21.80
N LEU A 147 5.14 -9.94 -21.20
CA LEU A 147 5.97 -11.04 -21.74
C LEU A 147 5.25 -11.76 -22.89
N THR A 148 3.93 -11.85 -22.79
CA THR A 148 3.03 -12.37 -23.82
C THR A 148 1.77 -11.51 -23.84
N ASN A 149 0.85 -11.80 -24.78
CA ASN A 149 -0.45 -11.12 -24.83
C ASN A 149 -1.30 -11.34 -23.56
N ARG A 150 -0.91 -12.28 -22.68
CA ARG A 150 -1.68 -12.66 -21.49
C ARG A 150 -0.91 -12.50 -20.19
N ILE A 151 0.42 -12.50 -20.23
CA ILE A 151 1.28 -12.50 -19.04
C ILE A 151 2.05 -11.20 -18.99
N SER A 152 1.91 -10.48 -17.91
CA SER A 152 2.69 -9.29 -17.57
C SER A 152 3.52 -9.53 -16.31
N PHE A 153 4.70 -8.94 -16.28
CA PHE A 153 5.63 -8.96 -15.15
C PHE A 153 5.99 -7.53 -14.76
N GLY A 154 6.25 -7.30 -13.48
CA GLY A 154 6.72 -6.02 -12.97
C GLY A 154 7.62 -6.19 -11.76
N LEU A 155 8.56 -5.27 -11.64
CA LEU A 155 9.48 -5.12 -10.52
C LEU A 155 9.47 -3.65 -10.09
N ASN A 156 9.28 -3.41 -8.80
CA ASN A 156 9.43 -2.09 -8.20
C ASN A 156 10.55 -2.14 -7.15
N THR A 157 11.51 -1.22 -7.24
CA THR A 157 12.57 -1.04 -6.24
C THR A 157 12.27 0.23 -5.46
N LYS A 158 12.23 0.13 -4.13
CA LYS A 158 11.91 1.24 -3.21
C LYS A 158 13.12 1.59 -2.36
N LEU A 159 13.38 2.88 -2.25
CA LEU A 159 14.31 3.46 -1.28
C LEU A 159 13.48 4.13 -0.19
N ILE A 160 13.65 3.67 1.04
CA ILE A 160 12.90 4.10 2.22
C ILE A 160 13.84 4.94 3.07
N SER A 161 13.39 6.10 3.52
CA SER A 161 14.13 7.00 4.39
C SER A 161 13.22 7.57 5.45
N GLU A 162 13.55 7.33 6.71
CA GLU A 162 12.86 7.87 7.87
C GLU A 162 13.82 8.78 8.63
N LYS A 163 13.36 9.93 9.08
CA LYS A 163 14.15 10.88 9.87
C LYS A 163 13.31 11.42 11.02
N ILE A 164 13.84 11.35 12.23
CA ILE A 164 13.23 11.87 13.46
C ILE A 164 14.28 12.66 14.21
N GLY A 165 14.19 13.98 14.20
CA GLY A 165 15.21 14.85 14.81
C GLY A 165 16.61 14.58 14.24
N ASN A 166 17.52 14.14 15.12
CA ASN A 166 18.91 13.83 14.80
C ASN A 166 19.14 12.33 14.53
N MET A 167 18.08 11.55 14.34
CA MET A 167 18.14 10.13 14.00
C MET A 167 17.60 9.91 12.61
N SER A 168 18.15 8.95 11.89
CA SER A 168 17.67 8.53 10.57
C SER A 168 17.78 7.02 10.40
N ALA A 169 16.89 6.48 9.60
CA ALA A 169 16.90 5.09 9.18
C ALA A 169 16.69 5.00 7.68
N SER A 170 17.26 4.01 7.03
CA SER A 170 17.06 3.77 5.60
C SER A 170 17.04 2.29 5.28
N ALA A 171 16.27 1.94 4.25
CA ALA A 171 16.17 0.57 3.76
C ALA A 171 15.92 0.55 2.25
N VAL A 172 16.19 -0.61 1.65
CA VAL A 172 15.83 -0.91 0.27
C VAL A 172 14.83 -2.07 0.26
N ALA A 173 13.76 -1.93 -0.51
CA ALA A 173 12.75 -2.96 -0.68
C ALA A 173 12.45 -3.21 -2.17
N TRP A 174 11.99 -4.42 -2.46
CA TRP A 174 11.54 -4.83 -3.79
C TRP A 174 10.12 -5.39 -3.73
N ASP A 175 9.33 -5.04 -4.75
CA ASP A 175 8.04 -5.65 -5.01
C ASP A 175 8.08 -6.36 -6.36
N PHE A 176 7.55 -7.57 -6.41
CA PHE A 176 7.43 -8.38 -7.61
C PHE A 176 5.95 -8.58 -7.94
N GLY A 177 5.61 -8.45 -9.21
CA GLY A 177 4.24 -8.62 -9.67
C GLY A 177 4.13 -9.47 -10.91
N ILE A 178 3.05 -10.25 -10.97
CA ILE A 178 2.64 -10.99 -12.16
C ILE A 178 1.14 -10.78 -12.34
N GLN A 179 0.71 -10.56 -13.58
CA GLN A 179 -0.70 -10.58 -13.97
C GLN A 179 -0.90 -11.52 -15.15
N TYR A 180 -1.98 -12.28 -15.10
CA TYR A 180 -2.44 -13.12 -16.20
C TYR A 180 -3.84 -12.71 -16.63
N ARG A 181 -4.01 -12.34 -17.90
CA ARG A 181 -5.28 -12.01 -18.53
C ARG A 181 -5.81 -13.21 -19.34
N SER A 182 -7.03 -13.61 -19.03
CA SER A 182 -7.71 -14.67 -19.77
C SER A 182 -8.72 -14.10 -20.77
N ASP A 183 -8.92 -14.80 -21.86
CA ASP A 183 -9.99 -14.50 -22.83
C ASP A 183 -11.40 -14.71 -22.24
N ALA A 184 -11.50 -15.41 -21.11
CA ALA A 184 -12.76 -15.68 -20.41
C ALA A 184 -13.19 -14.52 -19.47
N ASN A 185 -12.54 -13.34 -19.55
CA ASN A 185 -12.76 -12.19 -18.66
C ASN A 185 -12.44 -12.46 -17.18
N ILE A 186 -11.65 -13.50 -16.90
CA ILE A 186 -11.14 -13.79 -15.57
C ILE A 186 -9.64 -13.52 -15.58
N ASP A 187 -9.18 -12.63 -14.71
CA ASP A 187 -7.78 -12.27 -14.59
C ASP A 187 -7.24 -12.76 -13.25
N PHE A 188 -5.95 -13.10 -13.22
CA PHE A 188 -5.24 -13.53 -12.01
C PHE A 188 -4.07 -12.58 -11.75
N GLY A 189 -3.80 -12.34 -10.48
CA GLY A 189 -2.67 -11.52 -10.07
C GLY A 189 -1.96 -12.12 -8.86
N ILE A 190 -0.64 -12.01 -8.86
CA ILE A 190 0.20 -12.33 -7.71
C ILE A 190 1.11 -11.13 -7.49
N ALA A 191 1.21 -10.69 -6.25
CA ALA A 191 2.15 -9.65 -5.85
C ALA A 191 2.86 -10.08 -4.56
N LEU A 192 4.19 -9.92 -4.56
CA LEU A 192 5.05 -10.15 -3.41
C LEU A 192 5.71 -8.81 -3.08
N LYS A 193 5.40 -8.24 -1.92
CA LYS A 193 5.71 -6.84 -1.60
C LYS A 193 6.67 -6.74 -0.43
N ASN A 194 7.47 -5.65 -0.44
CA ASN A 194 8.32 -5.21 0.66
C ASN A 194 9.38 -6.23 1.08
N ILE A 195 9.91 -7.03 0.16
CA ILE A 195 11.08 -7.86 0.44
C ILE A 195 12.30 -6.95 0.42
N GLY A 196 13.06 -6.89 1.51
CA GLY A 196 14.19 -5.97 1.52
C GLY A 196 15.14 -6.12 2.69
N SER A 197 16.00 -5.12 2.84
CA SER A 197 16.91 -5.01 3.96
C SER A 197 16.14 -4.69 5.25
N LYS A 198 16.74 -5.02 6.38
CA LYS A 198 16.24 -4.50 7.67
C LYS A 198 16.49 -3.00 7.76
N ILE A 199 15.67 -2.33 8.55
CA ILE A 199 15.80 -0.91 8.87
C ILE A 199 16.23 -0.74 10.32
N LYS A 200 17.12 0.23 10.56
CA LYS A 200 17.66 0.53 11.89
C LYS A 200 17.91 2.03 12.00
N PHE A 201 17.46 2.63 13.08
CA PHE A 201 17.76 4.03 13.37
C PHE A 201 19.20 4.20 13.84
N ASP A 202 19.82 5.27 13.34
CA ASP A 202 21.16 5.71 13.71
C ASP A 202 21.24 7.25 13.75
N GLY A 203 22.15 7.80 14.52
CA GLY A 203 22.36 9.25 14.62
C GLY A 203 22.87 9.69 16.00
N THR A 204 23.00 11.00 16.18
CA THR A 204 23.47 11.57 17.44
C THR A 204 22.38 11.61 18.53
N GLY A 205 21.12 11.46 18.17
CA GLY A 205 19.98 11.43 19.12
C GLY A 205 19.98 10.22 20.05
N ILE A 206 20.79 9.18 19.77
CA ILE A 206 20.94 8.00 20.61
C ILE A 206 22.29 7.97 21.36
N GLU A 207 23.02 9.08 21.35
CA GLU A 207 24.26 9.23 22.10
C GLU A 207 23.95 9.83 23.48
N TYR A 208 24.61 9.29 24.52
CA TYR A 208 24.52 9.80 25.86
C TYR A 208 25.90 9.82 26.51
N ASP A 209 26.09 10.71 27.48
CA ASP A 209 27.33 10.78 28.24
C ASP A 209 27.33 9.71 29.35
N SER A 210 28.27 8.78 29.28
CA SER A 210 28.47 7.76 30.32
C SER A 210 29.72 8.05 31.14
N GLU A 211 29.64 7.83 32.46
CA GLU A 211 30.78 7.91 33.32
C GLU A 211 31.75 6.73 33.08
N ILE A 212 33.02 7.02 33.00
CA ILE A 212 34.06 5.99 32.87
C ILE A 212 34.58 5.66 34.29
N THR A 213 34.18 4.50 34.79
CA THR A 213 34.73 3.96 36.05
C THR A 213 36.21 3.66 35.88
N TYR A 214 37.04 4.17 36.79
CA TYR A 214 38.52 4.06 36.78
C TYR A 214 39.28 4.92 35.75
N ALA A 215 38.62 5.94 35.16
CA ALA A 215 39.34 6.89 34.31
C ALA A 215 40.19 7.88 35.11
N ASN A 216 41.11 8.55 34.41
CA ASN A 216 41.84 9.69 34.93
C ASN A 216 40.83 10.75 35.43
N PRO A 217 41.04 11.40 36.61
CA PRO A 217 40.10 12.40 37.16
C PRO A 217 39.74 13.55 36.22
N ASN A 218 40.50 13.75 35.15
CA ASN A 218 40.24 14.79 34.14
C ASN A 218 39.48 14.27 32.88
N ALA A 219 39.09 12.99 32.83
CA ALA A 219 38.36 12.38 31.71
C ALA A 219 37.19 11.54 32.26
N THR A 220 36.20 12.22 32.81
CA THR A 220 35.12 11.58 33.59
C THR A 220 33.97 11.11 32.76
N THR A 221 33.77 11.62 31.52
CA THR A 221 32.66 11.27 30.67
C THR A 221 33.11 10.81 29.27
N ARG A 222 32.37 9.89 28.71
CA ARG A 222 32.52 9.38 27.35
C ARG A 222 31.16 9.34 26.67
N LYS A 223 31.10 9.79 25.43
CA LYS A 223 29.92 9.57 24.58
C LYS A 223 29.77 8.10 24.26
N THR A 224 28.66 7.53 24.65
CA THR A 224 28.27 6.15 24.38
C THR A 224 27.02 6.17 23.55
N LYS A 225 26.91 5.28 22.57
CA LYS A 225 25.79 5.18 21.65
C LYS A 225 24.96 3.94 22.00
N LEU A 226 23.66 4.10 22.09
CA LEU A 226 22.74 2.96 22.22
C LEU A 226 22.74 2.13 20.93
N ASP A 227 22.78 0.83 21.06
CA ASP A 227 22.61 -0.09 19.93
C ASP A 227 21.13 -0.34 19.71
N MET A 228 20.59 0.29 18.67
CA MET A 228 19.16 0.17 18.31
C MET A 228 18.87 -1.19 17.69
N ALA A 229 17.66 -1.70 17.90
CA ALA A 229 17.20 -2.92 17.27
C ALA A 229 17.02 -2.76 15.75
N GLU A 230 17.27 -3.83 15.02
CA GLU A 230 16.95 -3.93 13.60
C GLU A 230 15.53 -4.47 13.43
N HIS A 231 14.76 -3.85 12.54
CA HIS A 231 13.40 -4.26 12.22
C HIS A 231 13.30 -4.73 10.76
N GLU A 232 12.56 -5.80 10.55
CA GLU A 232 12.26 -6.29 9.18
C GLU A 232 11.15 -5.44 8.55
N LEU A 233 11.16 -5.33 7.23
CA LEU A 233 10.10 -4.63 6.49
C LEU A 233 8.80 -5.47 6.45
N PRO A 234 7.62 -4.83 6.31
CA PRO A 234 6.33 -5.50 6.33
C PRO A 234 6.05 -6.26 5.02
N THR A 235 6.67 -7.43 4.88
CA THR A 235 6.53 -8.28 3.71
C THR A 235 5.12 -8.88 3.63
N SER A 236 4.55 -8.91 2.42
CA SER A 236 3.26 -9.53 2.16
C SER A 236 3.22 -10.29 0.82
N LEU A 237 2.50 -11.41 0.80
CA LEU A 237 2.13 -12.14 -0.41
C LEU A 237 0.63 -11.93 -0.67
N GLN A 238 0.30 -11.54 -1.88
CA GLN A 238 -1.07 -11.27 -2.30
C GLN A 238 -1.41 -12.11 -3.53
N ILE A 239 -2.58 -12.75 -3.51
CA ILE A 239 -3.09 -13.56 -4.61
C ILE A 239 -4.51 -13.08 -4.91
N GLY A 240 -4.76 -12.64 -6.13
CA GLY A 240 -6.02 -12.02 -6.51
C GLY A 240 -6.64 -12.58 -7.78
N LEU A 241 -7.94 -12.39 -7.84
CA LEU A 241 -8.82 -12.72 -8.96
C LEU A 241 -9.63 -11.49 -9.34
N ALA A 242 -9.89 -11.32 -10.63
CA ALA A 242 -10.80 -10.32 -11.13
C ALA A 242 -11.71 -10.92 -12.20
N TYR A 243 -12.97 -10.50 -12.20
CA TYR A 243 -13.94 -10.87 -13.21
C TYR A 243 -14.55 -9.61 -13.84
N ARG A 244 -14.37 -9.46 -15.15
CA ARG A 244 -14.89 -8.33 -15.93
C ARG A 244 -16.21 -8.74 -16.57
N TYR A 245 -17.27 -7.98 -16.30
CA TYR A 245 -18.58 -8.22 -16.85
C TYR A 245 -19.10 -6.99 -17.59
N ASN A 246 -19.40 -7.16 -18.87
CA ASN A 246 -19.95 -6.11 -19.71
C ASN A 246 -21.47 -6.35 -19.88
N PHE A 247 -22.30 -5.54 -19.23
CA PHE A 247 -23.75 -5.58 -19.43
C PHE A 247 -24.12 -5.03 -20.81
N SER A 248 -23.42 -3.99 -21.25
CA SER A 248 -23.53 -3.34 -22.55
C SER A 248 -22.23 -2.58 -22.84
N GLU A 249 -22.15 -1.91 -23.99
CA GLU A 249 -21.01 -1.03 -24.29
C GLU A 249 -20.87 0.12 -23.29
N MET A 250 -22.00 0.60 -22.72
CA MET A 250 -22.03 1.71 -21.77
C MET A 250 -21.91 1.28 -20.31
N HIS A 251 -22.21 0.03 -19.97
CA HIS A 251 -22.34 -0.45 -18.60
C HIS A 251 -21.44 -1.65 -18.37
N LYS A 252 -20.43 -1.48 -17.54
CA LYS A 252 -19.46 -2.52 -17.21
C LYS A 252 -19.34 -2.67 -15.68
N ALA A 253 -19.05 -3.88 -15.22
CA ALA A 253 -18.69 -4.14 -13.84
C ALA A 253 -17.38 -4.92 -13.79
N ASN A 254 -16.58 -4.61 -12.78
CA ASN A 254 -15.36 -5.29 -12.45
C ASN A 254 -15.46 -5.78 -11.01
N ILE A 255 -15.47 -7.10 -10.80
CA ILE A 255 -15.55 -7.73 -9.49
C ILE A 255 -14.16 -8.28 -9.19
N VAL A 256 -13.62 -7.88 -8.05
CA VAL A 256 -12.25 -8.21 -7.64
C VAL A 256 -12.25 -8.86 -6.27
N SER A 257 -11.36 -9.80 -6.05
CA SER A 257 -11.18 -10.44 -4.77
C SER A 257 -9.75 -10.92 -4.62
N GLN A 258 -9.19 -10.79 -3.43
CA GLN A 258 -7.82 -11.22 -3.16
C GLN A 258 -7.65 -11.72 -1.73
N PHE A 259 -6.70 -12.61 -1.56
CA PHE A 259 -6.14 -13.01 -0.28
C PHE A 259 -4.81 -12.30 -0.06
N VAL A 260 -4.62 -11.76 1.12
CA VAL A 260 -3.39 -11.08 1.56
C VAL A 260 -2.84 -11.83 2.75
N ASN A 261 -1.67 -12.45 2.57
CA ASN A 261 -0.89 -13.00 3.68
C ASN A 261 0.15 -11.96 4.10
N SER A 262 0.14 -11.56 5.35
CA SER A 262 1.01 -10.52 5.90
C SER A 262 1.90 -11.07 7.01
N SER A 263 3.19 -10.72 7.01
CA SER A 263 4.11 -11.12 8.06
C SER A 263 3.93 -10.33 9.36
N TYR A 264 3.32 -9.13 9.29
CA TYR A 264 3.26 -8.15 10.40
C TYR A 264 1.87 -7.58 10.65
N SER A 265 0.87 -8.15 10.02
CA SER A 265 -0.55 -7.81 10.18
C SER A 265 -1.35 -9.11 10.11
N PHE A 266 -2.66 -9.04 10.37
CA PHE A 266 -3.54 -10.18 10.12
C PHE A 266 -3.62 -10.49 8.64
N ASP A 267 -3.76 -11.78 8.32
CA ASP A 267 -4.14 -12.20 6.99
C ASP A 267 -5.54 -11.70 6.68
N GLN A 268 -5.81 -11.35 5.43
CA GLN A 268 -7.05 -10.69 5.05
C GLN A 268 -7.62 -11.28 3.76
N TRP A 269 -8.93 -11.39 3.72
CA TRP A 269 -9.68 -11.56 2.48
C TRP A 269 -10.30 -10.22 2.10
N VAL A 270 -9.94 -9.73 0.93
CA VAL A 270 -10.39 -8.42 0.47
C VAL A 270 -11.18 -8.59 -0.81
N SER A 271 -12.34 -7.93 -0.89
CA SER A 271 -13.20 -7.98 -2.08
C SER A 271 -13.71 -6.60 -2.45
N GLY A 272 -13.89 -6.37 -3.75
CA GLY A 272 -14.38 -5.09 -4.25
C GLY A 272 -15.14 -5.22 -5.55
N ILE A 273 -15.88 -4.17 -5.86
CA ILE A 273 -16.62 -4.01 -7.11
C ILE A 273 -16.41 -2.59 -7.62
N GLU A 274 -16.21 -2.47 -8.93
CA GLU A 274 -16.30 -1.21 -9.66
C GLU A 274 -17.40 -1.33 -10.71
N TYR A 275 -18.30 -0.35 -10.74
CA TYR A 275 -19.26 -0.16 -11.82
C TYR A 275 -18.84 1.06 -12.61
N SER A 276 -18.82 0.95 -13.95
CA SER A 276 -18.51 2.06 -14.84
C SER A 276 -19.66 2.34 -15.82
N TRP A 277 -19.93 3.62 -15.99
CA TRP A 277 -20.87 4.14 -16.97
C TRP A 277 -20.14 4.93 -18.06
N GLY A 278 -20.14 4.36 -19.27
CA GLY A 278 -19.52 4.96 -20.45
C GLY A 278 -18.03 5.21 -20.33
N ASP A 279 -17.35 4.46 -19.45
CA ASP A 279 -15.94 4.66 -19.10
C ASP A 279 -15.61 6.10 -18.63
N LYS A 280 -16.63 6.81 -18.12
CA LYS A 280 -16.53 8.20 -17.66
C LYS A 280 -16.85 8.37 -16.18
N ILE A 281 -17.83 7.63 -15.67
CA ILE A 281 -18.28 7.69 -14.27
C ILE A 281 -18.06 6.33 -13.67
N PHE A 282 -17.46 6.31 -12.49
CA PHE A 282 -17.11 5.10 -11.77
C PHE A 282 -17.66 5.16 -10.34
N LEU A 283 -18.28 4.08 -9.91
CA LEU A 283 -18.69 3.85 -8.52
C LEU A 283 -18.00 2.59 -8.01
N ARG A 284 -17.49 2.66 -6.80
CA ARG A 284 -16.68 1.59 -6.21
C ARG A 284 -17.13 1.28 -4.80
N GLY A 285 -17.03 0.03 -4.44
CA GLY A 285 -17.25 -0.45 -3.09
C GLY A 285 -16.34 -1.62 -2.80
N GLY A 286 -15.89 -1.75 -1.57
CA GLY A 286 -15.04 -2.84 -1.15
C GLY A 286 -15.14 -3.12 0.34
N TYR A 287 -14.66 -4.29 0.74
CA TYR A 287 -14.68 -4.72 2.12
C TYR A 287 -13.48 -5.59 2.47
N ASN A 288 -12.92 -5.38 3.66
CA ASN A 288 -11.83 -6.17 4.22
C ASN A 288 -12.35 -7.11 5.31
N LEU A 289 -12.01 -8.39 5.19
CA LEU A 289 -12.31 -9.42 6.19
C LEU A 289 -10.98 -9.96 6.74
N PRO A 290 -10.64 -9.65 7.99
CA PRO A 290 -9.44 -10.19 8.62
C PRO A 290 -9.66 -11.64 9.05
N PHE A 291 -8.58 -12.44 9.04
CA PHE A 291 -8.54 -13.76 9.63
C PHE A 291 -7.82 -13.68 10.97
N PHE A 292 -8.52 -14.00 12.03
CA PHE A 292 -7.95 -14.07 13.37
C PHE A 292 -7.55 -15.51 13.67
N PRO A 293 -6.29 -15.78 14.09
CA PRO A 293 -5.90 -17.08 14.64
C PRO A 293 -6.75 -17.43 15.87
N ASP A 294 -6.96 -18.74 16.13
CA ASP A 294 -7.75 -19.23 17.28
C ASP A 294 -7.21 -18.77 18.65
N ALA A 295 -5.96 -18.31 18.69
CA ALA A 295 -5.33 -17.78 19.92
C ALA A 295 -5.82 -16.37 20.31
N TYR A 296 -6.56 -15.69 19.43
CA TYR A 296 -7.09 -14.35 19.70
C TYR A 296 -8.47 -14.42 20.33
N SER A 297 -8.68 -13.64 21.39
CA SER A 297 -9.98 -13.54 22.08
C SER A 297 -11.01 -12.79 21.23
N SER A 298 -12.28 -12.80 21.66
CA SER A 298 -13.32 -11.95 21.02
C SER A 298 -12.95 -10.48 21.07
N ASP A 299 -12.31 -10.04 22.16
CA ASP A 299 -11.95 -8.65 22.38
C ASP A 299 -10.83 -8.20 21.42
N ASP A 300 -9.89 -9.10 21.06
CA ASP A 300 -8.85 -8.80 20.07
C ASP A 300 -9.42 -8.64 18.64
N LYS A 301 -10.61 -9.16 18.37
CA LYS A 301 -11.27 -9.04 17.06
C LYS A 301 -11.85 -7.65 16.83
N ASP A 302 -12.23 -6.98 17.91
CA ASP A 302 -12.75 -5.61 17.88
C ASP A 302 -11.63 -4.59 17.62
N ASP A 303 -10.35 -5.00 17.68
CA ASP A 303 -9.19 -4.14 17.36
C ASP A 303 -8.92 -3.98 15.86
N TYR A 304 -9.65 -4.69 14.98
CA TYR A 304 -9.46 -4.54 13.54
C TYR A 304 -10.13 -3.27 13.02
N GLN A 305 -9.31 -2.36 12.54
CA GLN A 305 -9.70 -0.97 12.26
C GLN A 305 -10.41 -0.74 10.93
N TYR A 306 -10.34 -1.69 9.97
CA TYR A 306 -10.75 -1.41 8.60
C TYR A 306 -11.82 -2.39 8.12
N GLY A 307 -12.90 -1.87 7.57
CA GLY A 307 -14.02 -2.67 7.05
C GLY A 307 -14.49 -2.18 5.68
N LEU A 308 -15.36 -1.19 5.68
CA LEU A 308 -16.00 -0.67 4.48
C LEU A 308 -15.13 0.33 3.73
N HIS A 309 -15.12 0.19 2.40
CA HIS A 309 -14.50 1.13 1.48
C HIS A 309 -15.54 1.57 0.44
N LEU A 310 -15.57 2.86 0.16
CA LEU A 310 -16.44 3.44 -0.88
C LEU A 310 -15.60 4.34 -1.77
N GLY A 311 -15.96 4.44 -3.05
CA GLY A 311 -15.25 5.31 -3.98
C GLY A 311 -16.13 5.78 -5.13
N ALA A 312 -15.80 6.93 -5.67
CA ALA A 312 -16.38 7.48 -6.87
C ALA A 312 -15.29 8.14 -7.73
N GLY A 313 -15.48 8.11 -9.05
CA GLY A 313 -14.52 8.72 -9.95
C GLY A 313 -15.17 9.24 -11.22
N VAL A 314 -14.55 10.24 -11.82
CA VAL A 314 -14.90 10.77 -13.13
C VAL A 314 -13.66 10.87 -14.00
N LYS A 315 -13.84 10.51 -15.30
CA LYS A 315 -12.81 10.62 -16.32
C LYS A 315 -13.30 11.54 -17.43
N LEU A 316 -12.60 12.65 -17.59
CA LEU A 316 -12.98 13.74 -18.51
C LEU A 316 -11.99 13.77 -19.68
N PRO A 317 -12.47 13.78 -20.94
CA PRO A 317 -11.61 13.99 -22.09
C PRO A 317 -11.14 15.46 -22.13
N LEU A 318 -9.85 15.67 -22.35
CA LEU A 318 -9.24 16.99 -22.47
C LEU A 318 -8.41 17.07 -23.77
N GLY A 319 -9.10 17.18 -24.89
CA GLY A 319 -8.47 17.04 -26.22
C GLY A 319 -7.99 15.61 -26.46
N SER A 320 -6.67 15.43 -26.73
CA SER A 320 -6.03 14.11 -26.85
C SER A 320 -5.74 13.47 -25.49
N ASN A 321 -5.78 14.25 -24.43
CA ASN A 321 -5.44 13.82 -23.06
C ASN A 321 -6.72 13.47 -22.28
N ARG A 322 -6.54 12.90 -21.09
CA ARG A 322 -7.66 12.61 -20.17
C ARG A 322 -7.29 13.04 -18.75
N LEU A 323 -8.25 13.66 -18.07
CA LEU A 323 -8.17 14.01 -16.66
C LEU A 323 -9.06 13.07 -15.86
N SER A 324 -8.55 12.43 -14.83
CA SER A 324 -9.34 11.67 -13.86
C SER A 324 -9.34 12.36 -12.51
N ILE A 325 -10.49 12.33 -11.84
CA ILE A 325 -10.69 12.80 -10.47
C ILE A 325 -11.37 11.67 -9.74
N ASP A 326 -10.70 11.12 -8.74
CA ASP A 326 -11.19 10.01 -7.95
C ASP A 326 -11.21 10.37 -6.47
N TYR A 327 -12.26 9.98 -5.78
CA TYR A 327 -12.42 10.08 -4.34
C TYR A 327 -12.65 8.69 -3.76
N ALA A 328 -12.08 8.42 -2.59
CA ALA A 328 -12.41 7.24 -1.80
C ALA A 328 -12.48 7.56 -0.31
N TYR A 329 -13.35 6.85 0.36
CA TYR A 329 -13.50 6.81 1.80
C TYR A 329 -13.16 5.41 2.30
N ARG A 330 -12.33 5.32 3.33
CA ARG A 330 -12.01 4.09 4.04
C ARG A 330 -12.44 4.23 5.50
N GLU A 331 -13.34 3.38 5.93
CA GLU A 331 -13.79 3.32 7.31
C GLU A 331 -12.65 2.94 8.25
N MET A 332 -12.61 3.58 9.41
CA MET A 332 -11.77 3.21 10.54
C MET A 332 -12.65 3.18 11.79
N GLU A 333 -12.53 2.12 12.58
CA GLU A 333 -13.43 1.88 13.72
C GLU A 333 -13.15 2.83 14.90
N LEU A 334 -11.86 3.02 15.25
CA LEU A 334 -11.46 3.82 16.42
C LEU A 334 -11.15 5.29 16.09
N PHE A 335 -11.03 5.64 14.81
CA PHE A 335 -10.67 6.97 14.35
C PHE A 335 -11.66 7.46 13.29
N GLU A 336 -11.58 8.74 12.96
CA GLU A 336 -12.26 9.24 11.77
C GLU A 336 -11.75 8.52 10.51
N GLY A 337 -12.68 8.15 9.62
CA GLY A 337 -12.32 7.44 8.38
C GLY A 337 -11.39 8.25 7.49
N ASN A 338 -10.56 7.55 6.74
CA ASN A 338 -9.61 8.20 5.84
C ASN A 338 -10.26 8.64 4.53
N ASN A 339 -9.94 9.85 4.09
CA ASN A 339 -10.40 10.42 2.85
C ASN A 339 -9.25 10.51 1.85
N TYR A 340 -9.46 9.99 0.65
CA TYR A 340 -8.49 9.95 -0.44
C TYR A 340 -8.97 10.80 -1.60
N PHE A 341 -8.11 11.65 -2.11
CA PHE A 341 -8.34 12.43 -3.34
C PHE A 341 -7.22 12.12 -4.32
N THR A 342 -7.56 11.66 -5.51
CA THR A 342 -6.59 11.38 -6.57
C THR A 342 -6.91 12.18 -7.81
N LEU A 343 -5.92 12.87 -8.32
CA LEU A 343 -5.93 13.52 -9.63
C LEU A 343 -5.01 12.73 -10.56
N GLY A 344 -5.53 12.33 -11.73
CA GLY A 344 -4.77 11.62 -12.75
C GLY A 344 -4.80 12.36 -14.07
N PHE A 345 -3.68 12.35 -14.78
CA PHE A 345 -3.51 12.95 -16.09
C PHE A 345 -2.87 11.94 -17.04
N GLU A 346 -3.60 11.58 -18.09
CA GLU A 346 -3.12 10.71 -19.18
C GLU A 346 -2.78 11.58 -20.41
N PHE A 347 -1.59 11.34 -21.01
CA PHE A 347 -1.04 12.14 -22.11
C PHE A 347 -0.22 11.33 -23.12
#